data_e49b9afe6ec921443816cb1ec1e21558
#
_entry.id   e49b9afe6ec921443816cb1ec1e21558
#
_cell.length_a   1.000
_cell.length_b   1.000
_cell.length_c   1.000
_cell.angle_alpha   90.00
_cell.angle_beta   90.00
_cell.angle_gamma   90.00
#
_symmetry.space_group_name_H-M   'P 1'
#
loop_
_entity.id
_entity.type
_entity.pdbx_description
1 polymer ?
#
loop_
_entity_poly.entity_id
_entity_poly.type
_entity_poly.pdbx_seq_one_letter_code
_entity_poly.pdbx_strand_id
1 'polypeptide(L)'
;MNQQHLLWQRLRRSNLISIGCLLMFTVGILCLHPVANPRSIEAAPLASNPIKHIVIMVKENRTFDDLFGTFPGADGATTYKDPQGKTHKLNHQPDRLVFDIAHEHSSFLTAYDHGKMDGFSKLPGAMQPVNGKLVDVADSQFYQSDIPNYWQYAQTFTLPDHFFYPIQGPSFPNHLFSIAATDDDVDANPTGNNNKTNTWGCDDPKGTTVEERHSNGKVTHVFPCFSDFQSMGDLLSAQNISWKTYSPGVNKGGYQWNAYDAIQDIRETGQWKQHFANYKQFISDAAADTLPTVSWLVQPANVSDHPITSVCAGENWTVQQINAIMQNKAVWNSTAIFLTWDDFGGFYDHVVPPKGPNAKIEYAFRAPLIIISPYAKPHYVDHTQYSFPSMLKFTEKVLGLPSLGGLDKNASDMFNAFNFKQQPLPPLVLQQRTCPKYSDPGLSKIDWS
;
A
#
# COMPACT_ATOMS: atom_id res chain seq x y z
N MET A 1 38.99 -15.05 -9.49
CA MET A 1 39.32 -16.48 -9.68
C MET A 1 38.94 -17.20 -8.41
N ASN A 2 37.76 -17.82 -8.35
CA ASN A 2 37.60 -19.06 -7.60
C ASN A 2 36.32 -19.76 -8.06
N GLN A 3 36.53 -21.00 -8.51
CA GLN A 3 35.52 -21.93 -9.01
C GLN A 3 34.75 -22.55 -7.85
N GLN A 4 33.67 -21.95 -7.35
CA GLN A 4 32.77 -22.62 -6.42
C GLN A 4 31.29 -22.37 -6.68
N HIS A 5 30.90 -21.58 -7.67
CA HIS A 5 29.47 -21.32 -7.99
C HIS A 5 28.85 -22.25 -9.05
N LEU A 6 29.53 -23.35 -9.44
CA LEU A 6 29.06 -24.27 -10.50
C LEU A 6 28.64 -25.67 -10.01
N LEU A 7 28.48 -25.90 -8.71
CA LEU A 7 28.24 -27.26 -8.17
C LEU A 7 26.80 -27.55 -7.72
N TRP A 8 25.90 -26.59 -7.73
CA TRP A 8 24.52 -26.80 -7.25
C TRP A 8 23.46 -27.07 -8.34
N GLN A 9 23.81 -26.97 -9.60
CA GLN A 9 22.88 -27.23 -10.71
C GLN A 9 22.98 -28.61 -11.36
N ARG A 10 23.75 -29.57 -10.81
CA ARG A 10 23.99 -30.89 -11.46
C ARG A 10 23.57 -32.13 -10.65
N LEU A 11 22.74 -32.03 -9.63
CA LEU A 11 22.34 -33.20 -8.83
C LEU A 11 20.88 -33.62 -8.94
N ARG A 12 20.24 -33.37 -10.08
CA ARG A 12 18.89 -33.91 -10.36
C ARG A 12 18.78 -34.65 -11.69
N ARG A 13 19.81 -35.36 -12.13
CA ARG A 13 19.64 -36.39 -13.20
C ARG A 13 20.71 -37.46 -13.02
N SER A 14 20.22 -38.64 -12.76
CA SER A 14 20.82 -39.97 -12.91
C SER A 14 20.81 -40.77 -11.63
N ASN A 15 19.97 -41.80 -11.61
CA ASN A 15 20.35 -43.14 -11.19
C ASN A 15 19.25 -44.13 -11.60
N LEU A 16 19.42 -44.62 -12.83
CA LEU A 16 18.91 -45.93 -13.27
C LEU A 16 20.11 -46.86 -13.11
N ILE A 17 20.05 -47.79 -12.17
CA ILE A 17 20.86 -49.01 -12.20
C ILE A 17 19.92 -50.17 -11.94
N SER A 18 19.82 -51.00 -12.97
CA SER A 18 19.21 -52.29 -12.99
C SER A 18 20.01 -53.28 -12.13
N ILE A 19 19.35 -54.02 -11.25
CA ILE A 19 19.84 -55.33 -10.82
C ILE A 19 18.64 -56.26 -10.83
N GLY A 20 18.64 -57.22 -11.72
CA GLY A 20 17.68 -58.30 -11.75
C GLY A 20 18.13 -59.42 -10.75
N CYS A 21 17.17 -60.06 -10.11
CA CYS A 21 17.19 -61.47 -9.84
C CYS A 21 15.89 -61.98 -9.22
N LEU A 22 15.29 -62.86 -9.93
CA LEU A 22 14.62 -64.13 -9.55
C LEU A 22 13.46 -64.15 -8.52
N LEU A 23 12.27 -64.40 -9.08
CA LEU A 23 11.16 -65.32 -8.71
C LEU A 23 10.95 -65.72 -7.26
N MET A 24 9.80 -65.34 -6.68
CA MET A 24 8.86 -66.28 -6.05
C MET A 24 7.43 -65.74 -6.14
N PHE A 25 6.51 -66.56 -6.67
CA PHE A 25 5.07 -66.31 -6.76
C PHE A 25 4.45 -66.38 -5.36
N THR A 26 3.86 -65.26 -4.90
CA THR A 26 2.78 -65.27 -3.93
C THR A 26 1.71 -64.29 -4.45
N VAL A 27 0.52 -64.82 -4.76
CA VAL A 27 -0.65 -64.09 -5.15
C VAL A 27 -1.15 -63.30 -3.91
N GLY A 28 -0.81 -61.99 -3.88
CA GLY A 28 -1.38 -61.03 -2.97
C GLY A 28 -2.28 -60.07 -3.76
N ILE A 29 -3.57 -60.13 -3.49
CA ILE A 29 -4.52 -59.14 -4.01
C ILE A 29 -4.17 -57.77 -3.44
N LEU A 30 -3.45 -56.96 -4.19
CA LEU A 30 -3.23 -55.54 -3.87
C LEU A 30 -4.48 -54.76 -4.26
N CYS A 31 -5.29 -54.39 -3.26
CA CYS A 31 -6.26 -53.30 -3.42
C CYS A 31 -5.51 -52.02 -3.70
N LEU A 32 -5.44 -51.63 -4.97
CA LEU A 32 -4.99 -50.30 -5.38
C LEU A 32 -6.04 -49.28 -4.91
N HIS A 33 -5.80 -48.66 -3.77
CA HIS A 33 -6.51 -47.44 -3.41
C HIS A 33 -5.98 -46.33 -4.32
N PRO A 34 -6.84 -45.65 -5.07
CA PRO A 34 -6.39 -44.45 -5.80
C PRO A 34 -5.93 -43.40 -4.78
N VAL A 35 -4.66 -43.04 -4.81
CA VAL A 35 -4.16 -41.86 -4.09
C VAL A 35 -4.89 -40.67 -4.70
N ALA A 36 -5.90 -40.18 -3.99
CA ALA A 36 -6.57 -38.94 -4.35
C ALA A 36 -5.52 -37.82 -4.23
N ASN A 37 -5.10 -37.25 -5.37
CA ASN A 37 -4.40 -35.98 -5.36
C ASN A 37 -5.22 -35.00 -4.51
N PRO A 38 -4.63 -34.29 -3.55
CA PRO A 38 -5.32 -33.20 -2.89
C PRO A 38 -5.61 -32.14 -3.99
N ARG A 39 -6.84 -32.12 -4.49
CA ARG A 39 -7.33 -31.00 -5.26
C ARG A 39 -7.20 -29.80 -4.33
N SER A 40 -6.37 -28.82 -4.70
CA SER A 40 -6.46 -27.48 -4.18
C SER A 40 -7.95 -27.08 -4.26
N ILE A 41 -8.55 -26.81 -3.11
CA ILE A 41 -9.91 -26.25 -3.07
C ILE A 41 -9.75 -24.84 -3.57
N GLU A 42 -9.93 -24.67 -4.88
CA GLU A 42 -10.10 -23.37 -5.50
C GLU A 42 -11.34 -22.74 -4.87
N ALA A 43 -11.16 -21.62 -4.18
CA ALA A 43 -12.29 -20.88 -3.63
C ALA A 43 -13.12 -20.38 -4.81
N ALA A 44 -14.32 -20.96 -4.99
CA ALA A 44 -15.23 -20.49 -6.03
C ALA A 44 -15.50 -18.99 -5.85
N PRO A 45 -15.52 -18.19 -6.92
CA PRO A 45 -15.91 -16.80 -6.86
C PRO A 45 -17.24 -16.65 -6.15
N LEU A 46 -17.40 -15.61 -5.33
CA LEU A 46 -18.69 -15.31 -4.70
C LEU A 46 -19.77 -15.17 -5.78
N ALA A 47 -20.72 -16.10 -5.81
CA ALA A 47 -21.71 -16.27 -6.89
C ALA A 47 -22.62 -15.05 -7.17
N SER A 48 -22.42 -13.92 -6.48
CA SER A 48 -23.19 -12.68 -6.61
C SER A 48 -22.38 -11.39 -6.41
N ASN A 49 -21.04 -11.44 -6.58
CA ASN A 49 -20.22 -10.25 -6.40
C ASN A 49 -20.35 -9.30 -7.60
N PRO A 50 -20.79 -8.05 -7.40
CA PRO A 50 -20.99 -7.09 -8.49
C PRO A 50 -19.70 -6.35 -8.90
N ILE A 51 -18.60 -6.52 -8.17
CA ILE A 51 -17.34 -5.79 -8.40
C ILE A 51 -16.60 -6.37 -9.60
N LYS A 52 -16.30 -5.53 -10.57
CA LYS A 52 -15.53 -5.84 -11.79
C LYS A 52 -14.23 -5.04 -11.87
N HIS A 53 -14.19 -3.91 -11.17
CA HIS A 53 -13.04 -3.02 -11.14
C HIS A 53 -12.61 -2.76 -9.68
N ILE A 54 -11.35 -2.97 -9.40
CA ILE A 54 -10.72 -2.66 -8.11
C ILE A 54 -9.65 -1.62 -8.39
N VAL A 55 -9.71 -0.49 -7.70
CA VAL A 55 -8.74 0.61 -7.82
C VAL A 55 -8.06 0.80 -6.48
N ILE A 56 -6.74 0.69 -6.47
CA ILE A 56 -5.90 0.91 -5.29
C ILE A 56 -5.12 2.20 -5.52
N MET A 57 -5.32 3.17 -4.62
CA MET A 57 -4.65 4.47 -4.61
C MET A 57 -3.90 4.59 -3.28
N VAL A 58 -2.58 4.60 -3.34
CA VAL A 58 -1.72 4.78 -2.16
C VAL A 58 -1.07 6.14 -2.29
N LYS A 59 -1.46 7.08 -1.42
CA LYS A 59 -0.91 8.43 -1.33
C LYS A 59 0.22 8.48 -0.30
N GLU A 60 0.75 9.66 -0.02
CA GLU A 60 1.97 9.79 0.77
C GLU A 60 1.71 10.36 2.16
N ASN A 61 2.23 9.67 3.13
CA ASN A 61 2.67 10.05 4.46
C ASN A 61 1.61 10.74 5.33
N ARG A 62 0.61 9.97 5.85
CA ARG A 62 -0.40 10.48 6.81
C ARG A 62 -0.82 9.41 7.81
N THR A 63 -1.12 9.80 9.04
CA THR A 63 -1.76 8.91 10.01
C THR A 63 -3.28 9.09 10.01
N PHE A 64 -3.98 8.16 10.66
CA PHE A 64 -5.42 8.28 10.84
C PHE A 64 -5.79 9.52 11.64
N ASP A 65 -5.12 9.79 12.76
CA ASP A 65 -5.41 10.97 13.58
C ASP A 65 -5.08 12.28 12.88
N ASP A 66 -4.08 12.31 11.98
CA ASP A 66 -3.75 13.50 11.19
C ASP A 66 -4.92 13.92 10.28
N LEU A 67 -5.61 12.96 9.63
CA LEU A 67 -6.70 13.28 8.70
C LEU A 67 -8.11 13.17 9.31
N PHE A 68 -8.32 12.22 10.21
CA PHE A 68 -9.64 11.85 10.71
C PHE A 68 -9.74 11.77 12.24
N GLY A 69 -8.76 12.29 12.98
CA GLY A 69 -8.75 12.27 14.46
C GLY A 69 -9.96 12.97 15.10
N THR A 70 -10.66 13.85 14.37
CA THR A 70 -11.91 14.49 14.82
C THR A 70 -13.16 13.93 14.15
N PHE A 71 -13.06 12.82 13.40
CA PHE A 71 -14.19 12.27 12.66
C PHE A 71 -15.22 11.64 13.62
N PRO A 72 -16.51 11.99 13.51
CA PRO A 72 -17.54 11.51 14.44
C PRO A 72 -17.69 9.98 14.40
N GLY A 73 -17.61 9.35 15.55
CA GLY A 73 -17.77 7.90 15.70
C GLY A 73 -16.54 7.07 15.42
N ALA A 74 -15.43 7.69 14.96
CA ALA A 74 -14.15 7.01 14.81
C ALA A 74 -13.35 7.02 16.13
N ASP A 75 -12.46 6.05 16.26
CA ASP A 75 -11.44 6.02 17.32
C ASP A 75 -10.33 7.03 17.00
N GLY A 76 -10.59 8.29 17.25
CA GLY A 76 -9.71 9.42 16.96
C GLY A 76 -9.31 10.20 18.20
N ALA A 77 -8.22 10.98 18.10
CA ALA A 77 -7.73 11.83 19.17
C ALA A 77 -7.68 13.31 18.77
N THR A 78 -7.88 14.19 19.77
CA THR A 78 -7.71 15.65 19.65
C THR A 78 -6.65 16.19 20.58
N THR A 79 -6.02 15.29 21.35
CA THR A 79 -4.97 15.61 22.32
C THR A 79 -3.89 14.57 22.26
N TYR A 80 -2.68 14.98 22.65
CA TYR A 80 -1.53 14.09 22.83
C TYR A 80 -0.91 14.29 24.21
N LYS A 81 -0.05 13.37 24.63
CA LYS A 81 0.76 13.52 25.84
C LYS A 81 2.19 13.79 25.44
N ASP A 82 2.81 14.80 26.08
CA ASP A 82 4.24 15.00 25.94
C ASP A 82 5.05 13.96 26.77
N PRO A 83 6.38 13.86 26.59
CA PRO A 83 7.20 12.89 27.32
C PRO A 83 7.19 13.07 28.84
N GLN A 84 6.68 14.18 29.35
CA GLN A 84 6.47 14.44 30.77
C GLN A 84 5.07 14.02 31.25
N GLY A 85 4.25 13.47 30.35
CA GLY A 85 2.89 12.98 30.61
C GLY A 85 1.83 14.09 30.67
N LYS A 86 2.17 15.33 30.32
CA LYS A 86 1.22 16.45 30.27
C LYS A 86 0.42 16.39 28.98
N THR A 87 -0.89 16.57 29.10
CA THR A 87 -1.81 16.57 27.97
C THR A 87 -1.84 17.93 27.28
N HIS A 88 -1.73 17.91 25.96
CA HIS A 88 -1.85 19.07 25.07
C HIS A 88 -2.90 18.81 24.00
N LYS A 89 -3.45 19.87 23.39
CA LYS A 89 -4.25 19.75 22.19
C LYS A 89 -3.34 19.55 20.98
N LEU A 90 -3.77 18.72 20.03
CA LEU A 90 -3.10 18.65 18.73
C LEU A 90 -3.17 20.02 18.04
N ASN A 91 -2.06 20.40 17.39
CA ASN A 91 -1.98 21.64 16.65
C ASN A 91 -2.82 21.58 15.36
N HIS A 92 -3.13 22.72 14.78
CA HIS A 92 -3.78 22.77 13.47
C HIS A 92 -2.71 22.55 12.38
N GLN A 93 -2.90 21.52 11.58
CA GLN A 93 -2.00 21.14 10.49
C GLN A 93 -2.04 22.19 9.36
N PRO A 94 -0.91 22.74 8.90
CA PRO A 94 -0.89 23.58 7.71
C PRO A 94 -1.08 22.73 6.43
N ASP A 95 -1.61 23.33 5.37
CA ASP A 95 -1.86 22.64 4.08
C ASP A 95 -0.60 21.96 3.49
N ARG A 96 0.58 22.52 3.78
CA ARG A 96 1.90 21.90 3.49
C ARG A 96 2.92 22.28 4.54
N LEU A 97 3.91 21.44 4.72
CA LEU A 97 5.07 21.71 5.57
C LEU A 97 6.18 22.44 4.80
N VAL A 98 7.10 23.05 5.54
CA VAL A 98 8.31 23.67 4.97
C VAL A 98 9.39 22.62 4.73
N PHE A 99 9.50 21.66 5.67
CA PHE A 99 10.42 20.53 5.64
C PHE A 99 9.64 19.24 5.86
N ASP A 100 10.20 18.15 5.42
CA ASP A 100 9.70 16.83 5.77
C ASP A 100 9.96 16.52 7.25
N ILE A 101 9.16 15.61 7.82
CA ILE A 101 9.41 15.05 9.14
C ILE A 101 10.04 13.67 8.93
N ALA A 102 11.10 13.38 9.68
CA ALA A 102 11.75 12.06 9.59
C ALA A 102 10.76 10.94 9.96
N HIS A 103 10.68 9.91 9.12
CA HIS A 103 9.72 8.82 9.25
C HIS A 103 10.26 7.43 8.87
N GLU A 104 11.60 7.28 8.89
CA GLU A 104 12.25 5.98 8.73
C GLU A 104 11.99 5.09 9.96
N HIS A 105 12.44 3.84 9.91
CA HIS A 105 12.29 2.88 11.00
C HIS A 105 12.77 3.43 12.36
N SER A 106 13.91 4.11 12.40
CA SER A 106 14.44 4.72 13.64
C SER A 106 13.53 5.83 14.19
N SER A 107 12.90 6.59 13.30
CA SER A 107 11.93 7.63 13.64
C SER A 107 10.62 7.03 14.16
N PHE A 108 10.16 5.93 13.57
CA PHE A 108 9.03 5.17 14.13
C PHE A 108 9.31 4.75 15.58
N LEU A 109 10.47 4.14 15.86
CA LEU A 109 10.84 3.71 17.22
C LEU A 109 10.90 4.89 18.21
N THR A 110 11.36 6.04 17.75
CA THR A 110 11.40 7.27 18.57
C THR A 110 9.98 7.76 18.88
N ALA A 111 9.09 7.83 17.88
CA ALA A 111 7.71 8.28 18.04
C ALA A 111 6.89 7.30 18.92
N TYR A 112 7.08 6.01 18.72
CA TYR A 112 6.42 4.93 19.44
C TYR A 112 6.80 4.89 20.93
N ASP A 113 8.05 5.20 21.29
CA ASP A 113 8.62 5.19 22.64
C ASP A 113 8.10 4.04 23.51
N HIS A 114 8.30 2.80 23.05
CA HIS A 114 7.86 1.58 23.75
C HIS A 114 6.33 1.55 24.06
N GLY A 115 5.52 2.11 23.21
CA GLY A 115 4.05 2.16 23.33
C GLY A 115 3.51 3.34 24.10
N LYS A 116 4.35 4.31 24.49
CA LYS A 116 3.88 5.54 25.15
C LYS A 116 3.27 6.53 24.17
N MET A 117 3.62 6.43 22.86
CA MET A 117 3.11 7.31 21.81
C MET A 117 3.40 8.80 22.11
N ASP A 118 4.56 9.13 22.66
CA ASP A 118 4.90 10.47 23.14
C ASP A 118 6.22 11.04 22.57
N GLY A 119 6.75 10.40 21.52
CA GLY A 119 8.02 10.79 20.95
C GLY A 119 7.94 11.56 19.61
N PHE A 120 6.77 11.88 19.10
CA PHE A 120 6.60 12.52 17.79
C PHE A 120 7.27 13.91 17.71
N SER A 121 7.12 14.72 18.74
CA SER A 121 7.80 16.03 18.85
C SER A 121 9.34 15.98 18.86
N LYS A 122 9.93 14.79 19.07
CA LYS A 122 11.38 14.58 19.06
C LYS A 122 11.94 14.30 17.66
N LEU A 123 11.07 14.08 16.69
CA LEU A 123 11.48 13.73 15.31
C LEU A 123 12.16 14.92 14.63
N PRO A 124 13.24 14.69 13.88
CA PRO A 124 13.77 15.71 12.98
C PRO A 124 12.68 16.25 12.07
N GLY A 125 12.57 17.57 11.96
CA GLY A 125 11.51 18.20 11.17
C GLY A 125 10.17 18.42 11.91
N ALA A 126 9.97 17.91 13.14
CA ALA A 126 8.74 18.11 13.90
C ALA A 126 8.44 19.58 14.22
N MET A 127 9.47 20.36 14.55
CA MET A 127 9.34 21.78 14.90
C MET A 127 9.58 22.65 13.68
N GLN A 128 8.54 23.34 13.18
CA GLN A 128 8.61 24.14 11.94
C GLN A 128 8.02 25.54 12.10
N PRO A 129 8.47 26.52 11.29
CA PRO A 129 7.86 27.85 11.27
C PRO A 129 6.51 27.80 10.52
N VAL A 130 5.43 28.06 11.23
CA VAL A 130 4.09 28.23 10.69
C VAL A 130 3.62 29.63 11.01
N ASN A 131 3.35 30.46 10.01
CA ASN A 131 2.92 31.87 10.17
C ASN A 131 3.82 32.67 11.12
N GLY A 132 5.16 32.47 11.02
CA GLY A 132 6.16 33.18 11.83
C GLY A 132 6.30 32.69 13.29
N LYS A 133 5.64 31.62 13.66
CA LYS A 133 5.76 30.94 14.96
C LYS A 133 6.33 29.55 14.79
N LEU A 134 7.16 29.12 15.73
CA LEU A 134 7.61 27.73 15.77
C LEU A 134 6.48 26.85 16.32
N VAL A 135 6.03 25.89 15.53
CA VAL A 135 4.91 24.98 15.83
C VAL A 135 5.40 23.56 15.72
N ASP A 136 4.96 22.72 16.64
CA ASP A 136 5.10 21.27 16.53
C ASP A 136 4.07 20.75 15.52
N VAL A 137 4.57 20.41 14.33
CA VAL A 137 3.71 19.93 13.22
C VAL A 137 3.61 18.40 13.20
N ALA A 138 4.42 17.69 13.97
CA ALA A 138 4.26 16.25 14.15
C ALA A 138 3.05 15.94 15.04
N ASP A 139 2.85 16.70 16.11
CA ASP A 139 1.69 16.63 17.00
C ASP A 139 0.57 17.57 16.50
N SER A 140 0.10 17.36 15.25
CA SER A 140 -0.93 18.17 14.62
C SER A 140 -1.94 17.34 13.84
N GLN A 141 -3.06 17.95 13.42
CA GLN A 141 -4.11 17.30 12.65
C GLN A 141 -4.86 18.28 11.75
N PHE A 142 -5.45 17.78 10.68
CA PHE A 142 -6.42 18.48 9.85
C PHE A 142 -7.82 18.41 10.45
N TYR A 143 -8.64 19.40 10.08
CA TYR A 143 -10.07 19.40 10.36
C TYR A 143 -10.87 19.19 9.06
N GLN A 144 -12.16 18.89 9.19
CA GLN A 144 -13.06 18.75 8.04
C GLN A 144 -12.99 19.95 7.07
N SER A 145 -12.80 21.17 7.58
CA SER A 145 -12.69 22.38 6.77
C SER A 145 -11.45 22.40 5.88
N ASP A 146 -10.40 21.70 6.25
CA ASP A 146 -9.11 21.68 5.55
C ASP A 146 -9.09 20.64 4.43
N ILE A 147 -9.82 19.53 4.60
CA ILE A 147 -9.88 18.40 3.67
C ILE A 147 -11.33 17.94 3.46
N PRO A 148 -12.26 18.86 3.08
CA PRO A 148 -13.71 18.59 3.06
C PRO A 148 -14.11 17.47 2.10
N ASN A 149 -13.38 17.26 0.99
CA ASN A 149 -13.72 16.23 0.03
C ASN A 149 -13.35 14.83 0.52
N TYR A 150 -12.19 14.66 1.18
CA TYR A 150 -11.85 13.40 1.83
C TYR A 150 -12.88 13.07 2.92
N TRP A 151 -13.30 14.07 3.70
CA TRP A 151 -14.37 13.89 4.70
C TRP A 151 -15.71 13.55 4.09
N GLN A 152 -16.08 14.14 2.94
CA GLN A 152 -17.32 13.78 2.25
C GLN A 152 -17.32 12.33 1.77
N TYR A 153 -16.18 11.83 1.25
CA TYR A 153 -16.05 10.41 0.92
C TYR A 153 -16.18 9.53 2.16
N ALA A 154 -15.45 9.83 3.24
CA ALA A 154 -15.53 9.09 4.49
C ALA A 154 -16.93 9.11 5.11
N GLN A 155 -17.62 10.25 5.07
CA GLN A 155 -19.00 10.38 5.57
C GLN A 155 -20.03 9.65 4.71
N THR A 156 -19.80 9.49 3.42
CA THR A 156 -20.76 8.87 2.49
C THR A 156 -20.58 7.35 2.40
N PHE A 157 -19.36 6.89 2.46
CA PHE A 157 -19.00 5.49 2.29
C PHE A 157 -18.49 4.87 3.60
N THR A 158 -17.50 3.99 3.54
CA THR A 158 -16.94 3.33 4.72
C THR A 158 -15.57 3.90 5.07
N LEU A 159 -15.38 4.23 6.35
CA LEU A 159 -14.11 4.66 6.93
C LEU A 159 -13.63 3.63 7.96
N PRO A 160 -12.68 2.75 7.62
CA PRO A 160 -11.99 1.93 8.60
C PRO A 160 -11.09 2.79 9.50
N ASP A 161 -11.20 2.65 10.81
CA ASP A 161 -10.39 3.41 11.78
C ASP A 161 -9.31 2.56 12.48
N HIS A 162 -9.19 1.29 12.10
CA HIS A 162 -8.16 0.36 12.55
C HIS A 162 -7.44 -0.29 11.36
N PHE A 163 -6.99 0.52 10.41
CA PHE A 163 -6.16 0.10 9.30
C PHE A 163 -4.71 0.48 9.60
N PHE A 164 -3.81 -0.50 9.68
CA PHE A 164 -2.43 -0.33 10.14
C PHE A 164 -1.43 -0.50 9.00
N TYR A 165 -0.37 0.28 9.04
CA TYR A 165 0.78 0.04 8.18
C TYR A 165 1.39 -1.33 8.50
N PRO A 166 1.74 -2.13 7.47
CA PRO A 166 2.22 -3.50 7.68
C PRO A 166 3.63 -3.58 8.24
N ILE A 167 4.42 -2.51 8.13
CA ILE A 167 5.81 -2.46 8.58
C ILE A 167 6.14 -1.11 9.21
N GLN A 168 7.04 -1.14 10.20
CA GLN A 168 7.62 0.02 10.88
C GLN A 168 8.74 0.64 10.04
N GLY A 169 8.45 1.02 8.81
CA GLY A 169 9.39 1.52 7.82
C GLY A 169 8.81 2.63 6.96
N PRO A 170 9.64 3.19 6.07
CA PRO A 170 9.26 4.26 5.18
C PRO A 170 8.44 3.77 3.97
N SER A 171 8.30 4.61 2.95
CA SER A 171 7.39 4.42 1.82
C SER A 171 7.66 3.15 1.01
N PHE A 172 8.92 2.85 0.65
CA PHE A 172 9.21 1.77 -0.30
C PHE A 172 8.72 0.38 0.15
N PRO A 173 9.04 -0.12 1.37
CA PRO A 173 8.53 -1.41 1.81
C PRO A 173 7.01 -1.43 1.96
N ASN A 174 6.37 -0.33 2.37
CA ASN A 174 4.92 -0.24 2.45
C ASN A 174 4.27 -0.32 1.06
N HIS A 175 4.88 0.31 0.03
CA HIS A 175 4.42 0.16 -1.36
C HIS A 175 4.58 -1.28 -1.87
N LEU A 176 5.65 -2.02 -1.49
CA LEU A 176 5.78 -3.45 -1.81
C LEU A 176 4.63 -4.26 -1.21
N PHE A 177 4.26 -4.01 0.06
CA PHE A 177 3.09 -4.65 0.69
C PHE A 177 1.78 -4.38 -0.05
N SER A 178 1.64 -3.24 -0.73
CA SER A 178 0.43 -2.92 -1.49
C SER A 178 0.25 -3.77 -2.75
N ILE A 179 1.30 -4.49 -3.18
CA ILE A 179 1.28 -5.33 -4.40
C ILE A 179 1.62 -6.79 -4.16
N ALA A 180 2.33 -7.14 -3.06
CA ALA A 180 2.90 -8.47 -2.88
C ALA A 180 2.56 -9.14 -1.54
N ALA A 181 1.96 -8.43 -0.58
CA ALA A 181 1.71 -8.90 0.79
C ALA A 181 2.98 -9.32 1.54
N THR A 182 4.13 -8.82 1.12
CA THR A 182 5.46 -8.96 1.71
C THR A 182 6.32 -7.76 1.35
N ASP A 183 7.33 -7.49 2.12
CA ASP A 183 8.40 -6.54 1.86
C ASP A 183 9.74 -7.22 1.59
N ASP A 184 9.77 -8.54 1.72
CA ASP A 184 10.99 -9.36 1.57
C ASP A 184 12.12 -8.97 2.54
N ASP A 185 11.77 -8.70 3.80
CA ASP A 185 12.67 -8.19 4.85
C ASP A 185 13.22 -6.75 4.58
N VAL A 186 12.71 -6.02 3.58
CA VAL A 186 13.09 -4.62 3.28
C VAL A 186 12.51 -3.69 4.33
N ASP A 187 13.35 -2.83 4.94
CA ASP A 187 12.93 -1.89 5.98
C ASP A 187 13.35 -0.42 5.73
N ALA A 188 13.85 -0.12 4.54
CA ALA A 188 14.34 1.21 4.17
C ALA A 188 13.95 1.60 2.74
N ASN A 189 14.08 2.88 2.41
CA ASN A 189 14.02 3.34 1.02
C ASN A 189 15.33 3.04 0.29
N PRO A 190 15.30 2.82 -1.05
CA PRO A 190 16.50 2.69 -1.85
C PRO A 190 17.42 3.91 -1.76
N THR A 191 18.72 3.68 -1.57
CA THR A 191 19.76 4.70 -1.45
C THR A 191 20.90 4.50 -2.45
N GLY A 192 21.79 5.49 -2.60
CA GLY A 192 22.96 5.38 -3.48
C GLY A 192 22.75 5.90 -4.89
N ASN A 193 21.54 6.28 -5.28
CA ASN A 193 21.24 6.90 -6.57
C ASN A 193 21.54 8.41 -6.61
N ASN A 194 22.04 8.98 -5.51
CA ASN A 194 22.32 10.41 -5.31
C ASN A 194 21.11 11.32 -5.63
N ASN A 195 19.88 10.83 -5.43
CA ASN A 195 18.61 11.55 -5.69
C ASN A 195 18.53 12.14 -7.12
N LYS A 196 19.23 11.53 -8.08
CA LYS A 196 19.25 11.98 -9.47
C LYS A 196 18.13 11.38 -10.31
N THR A 197 17.57 10.27 -9.81
CA THR A 197 16.48 9.55 -10.47
C THR A 197 15.31 9.45 -9.51
N ASN A 198 14.09 9.61 -10.02
CA ASN A 198 12.87 9.33 -9.25
C ASN A 198 12.48 7.87 -9.51
N THR A 199 13.36 6.94 -9.16
CA THR A 199 13.18 5.48 -9.36
C THR A 199 13.51 4.76 -8.08
N TRP A 200 12.71 3.75 -7.74
CA TRP A 200 12.91 2.80 -6.65
C TRP A 200 12.60 1.40 -7.19
N GLY A 201 13.58 0.78 -7.85
CA GLY A 201 13.34 -0.52 -8.44
C GLY A 201 14.38 -0.93 -9.48
N CYS A 202 13.96 -1.72 -10.47
CA CYS A 202 14.83 -2.23 -11.53
C CYS A 202 15.38 -1.13 -12.44
N ASP A 203 14.75 0.05 -12.48
CA ASP A 203 15.22 1.23 -13.23
C ASP A 203 16.29 2.04 -12.50
N ASP A 204 16.64 1.67 -11.28
CA ASP A 204 17.63 2.39 -10.50
C ASP A 204 19.03 2.29 -11.12
N PRO A 205 19.86 3.33 -10.92
CA PRO A 205 21.26 3.29 -11.34
C PRO A 205 22.01 2.14 -10.65
N LYS A 206 22.94 1.57 -11.37
CA LYS A 206 23.82 0.55 -10.81
C LYS A 206 24.54 1.07 -9.56
N GLY A 207 24.44 0.33 -8.47
CA GLY A 207 25.01 0.70 -7.17
C GLY A 207 23.99 1.26 -6.18
N THR A 208 22.74 1.48 -6.60
CA THR A 208 21.61 1.68 -5.66
C THR A 208 21.46 0.43 -4.81
N THR A 209 21.18 0.60 -3.54
CA THR A 209 20.90 -0.49 -2.61
C THR A 209 19.73 -0.15 -1.70
N VAL A 210 19.07 -1.19 -1.21
CA VAL A 210 18.08 -1.11 -0.15
C VAL A 210 18.48 -2.04 0.98
N GLU A 211 18.18 -1.67 2.22
CA GLU A 211 18.43 -2.51 3.39
C GLU A 211 17.37 -3.60 3.53
N GLU A 212 17.82 -4.82 3.78
CA GLU A 212 17.01 -5.93 4.27
C GLU A 212 17.42 -6.23 5.71
N ARG A 213 16.45 -6.24 6.61
CA ARG A 213 16.66 -6.56 8.03
C ARG A 213 16.09 -7.93 8.36
N HIS A 214 16.94 -8.92 8.36
CA HIS A 214 16.56 -10.30 8.63
C HIS A 214 16.17 -10.52 10.09
N SER A 215 15.34 -11.51 10.36
CA SER A 215 14.84 -11.86 11.69
C SER A 215 15.93 -12.19 12.74
N ASN A 216 17.16 -12.49 12.31
CA ASN A 216 18.32 -12.70 13.18
C ASN A 216 19.09 -11.40 13.50
N GLY A 217 18.58 -10.24 13.06
CA GLY A 217 19.19 -8.93 13.23
C GLY A 217 20.32 -8.61 12.23
N LYS A 218 20.62 -9.52 11.29
CA LYS A 218 21.58 -9.24 10.23
C LYS A 218 20.96 -8.24 9.25
N VAL A 219 21.72 -7.24 8.86
CA VAL A 219 21.39 -6.31 7.78
C VAL A 219 22.18 -6.67 6.54
N THR A 220 21.51 -6.76 5.41
CA THR A 220 22.09 -6.90 4.08
C THR A 220 21.67 -5.74 3.20
N HIS A 221 22.40 -5.52 2.11
CA HIS A 221 22.11 -4.48 1.13
C HIS A 221 21.99 -5.14 -0.23
N VAL A 222 20.84 -5.02 -0.85
CA VAL A 222 20.54 -5.62 -2.15
C VAL A 222 20.15 -4.55 -3.16
N PHE A 223 20.23 -4.87 -4.44
CA PHE A 223 19.66 -4.01 -5.48
C PHE A 223 18.15 -4.14 -5.46
N PRO A 224 17.37 -3.03 -5.51
CA PRO A 224 15.91 -3.05 -5.30
C PRO A 224 15.14 -3.58 -6.51
N CYS A 225 15.48 -4.77 -7.00
CA CYS A 225 14.81 -5.42 -8.13
C CYS A 225 14.67 -6.91 -7.82
N PHE A 226 13.47 -7.33 -7.44
CA PHE A 226 13.20 -8.60 -6.79
C PHE A 226 12.59 -9.63 -7.74
N SER A 227 12.93 -10.91 -7.55
CA SER A 227 12.40 -12.03 -8.31
C SER A 227 12.03 -13.25 -7.45
N ASP A 228 12.12 -13.14 -6.14
CA ASP A 228 11.98 -14.23 -5.18
C ASP A 228 10.63 -14.28 -4.48
N PHE A 229 9.76 -13.32 -4.76
CA PHE A 229 8.35 -13.37 -4.33
C PHE A 229 7.39 -13.02 -5.48
N GLN A 230 6.15 -13.46 -5.38
CA GLN A 230 5.10 -13.22 -6.35
C GLN A 230 4.31 -11.95 -5.99
N SER A 231 4.09 -11.07 -6.97
CA SER A 231 3.20 -9.93 -6.84
C SER A 231 1.76 -10.27 -7.27
N MET A 232 0.80 -9.41 -6.91
CA MET A 232 -0.57 -9.51 -7.40
C MET A 232 -0.63 -9.36 -8.94
N GLY A 233 0.26 -8.57 -9.55
CA GLY A 233 0.37 -8.44 -11.01
C GLY A 233 0.72 -9.77 -11.68
N ASP A 234 1.65 -10.54 -11.10
CA ASP A 234 2.01 -11.87 -11.60
C ASP A 234 0.83 -12.84 -11.50
N LEU A 235 0.13 -12.81 -10.35
CA LEU A 235 -1.03 -13.66 -10.12
C LEU A 235 -2.17 -13.35 -11.10
N LEU A 236 -2.46 -12.07 -11.32
CA LEU A 236 -3.48 -11.62 -12.28
C LEU A 236 -3.12 -12.02 -13.71
N SER A 237 -1.85 -11.82 -14.11
CA SER A 237 -1.33 -12.21 -15.43
C SER A 237 -1.46 -13.72 -15.66
N ALA A 238 -1.10 -14.54 -14.66
CA ALA A 238 -1.22 -16.00 -14.74
C ALA A 238 -2.67 -16.49 -14.94
N GLN A 239 -3.65 -15.70 -14.48
CA GLN A 239 -5.08 -16.01 -14.63
C GLN A 239 -5.75 -15.26 -15.80
N ASN A 240 -4.98 -14.57 -16.65
CA ASN A 240 -5.45 -13.72 -17.74
C ASN A 240 -6.49 -12.66 -17.30
N ILE A 241 -6.34 -12.14 -16.08
CA ILE A 241 -7.14 -11.04 -15.55
C ILE A 241 -6.46 -9.73 -15.88
N SER A 242 -7.20 -8.79 -16.45
CA SER A 242 -6.65 -7.49 -16.88
C SER A 242 -6.25 -6.63 -15.67
N TRP A 243 -5.06 -6.05 -15.74
CA TRP A 243 -4.57 -5.12 -14.72
C TRP A 243 -3.62 -4.08 -15.31
N LYS A 244 -3.49 -2.96 -14.65
CA LYS A 244 -2.53 -1.90 -14.99
C LYS A 244 -2.01 -1.19 -13.75
N THR A 245 -0.77 -0.72 -13.81
CA THR A 245 -0.26 0.37 -13.00
C THR A 245 -0.28 1.66 -13.81
N TYR A 246 -0.98 2.66 -13.31
CA TYR A 246 -1.08 4.00 -13.87
C TYR A 246 -0.16 4.91 -13.06
N SER A 247 0.95 5.35 -13.63
CA SER A 247 2.01 6.04 -12.90
C SER A 247 2.59 7.19 -13.73
N PRO A 248 3.25 8.17 -13.11
CA PRO A 248 4.19 9.03 -13.82
C PRO A 248 5.20 8.21 -14.62
N GLY A 249 5.77 8.78 -15.66
CA GLY A 249 6.84 8.10 -16.42
C GLY A 249 8.15 8.08 -15.65
N VAL A 250 9.05 7.21 -16.06
CA VAL A 250 10.42 7.08 -15.52
C VAL A 250 11.08 8.44 -15.38
N ASN A 251 11.77 8.69 -14.29
CA ASN A 251 12.43 9.95 -13.94
C ASN A 251 11.48 11.15 -13.75
N LYS A 252 10.19 10.91 -13.53
CA LYS A 252 9.22 11.94 -13.12
C LYS A 252 8.86 11.74 -11.66
N GLY A 253 8.75 12.84 -10.90
CA GLY A 253 8.37 12.76 -9.47
C GLY A 253 7.05 12.03 -9.28
N GLY A 254 7.07 11.05 -8.39
CA GLY A 254 6.00 10.09 -8.16
C GLY A 254 6.19 8.73 -8.82
N TYR A 255 7.14 8.58 -9.78
CA TYR A 255 7.40 7.27 -10.38
C TYR A 255 7.98 6.29 -9.37
N GLN A 256 8.79 6.76 -8.44
CA GLN A 256 9.40 5.96 -7.37
C GLN A 256 8.38 5.19 -6.52
N TRP A 257 7.15 5.66 -6.44
CA TRP A 257 6.07 5.00 -5.71
C TRP A 257 5.35 3.91 -6.52
N ASN A 258 5.80 3.66 -7.75
CA ASN A 258 5.29 2.55 -8.54
C ASN A 258 6.03 1.24 -8.18
N ALA A 259 5.56 0.55 -7.15
CA ALA A 259 6.20 -0.65 -6.63
C ALA A 259 6.41 -1.76 -7.69
N TYR A 260 5.66 -1.76 -8.78
CA TYR A 260 5.88 -2.71 -9.87
C TYR A 260 7.19 -2.50 -10.63
N ASP A 261 7.85 -1.33 -10.47
CA ASP A 261 9.21 -1.13 -10.98
C ASP A 261 10.23 -2.04 -10.28
N ALA A 262 9.95 -2.43 -9.03
CA ALA A 262 10.81 -3.31 -8.25
C ALA A 262 10.61 -4.81 -8.53
N ILE A 263 9.63 -5.21 -9.35
CA ILE A 263 9.35 -6.61 -9.67
C ILE A 263 10.00 -6.99 -11.00
N GLN A 264 11.08 -7.77 -10.92
CA GLN A 264 11.94 -8.09 -12.06
C GLN A 264 11.17 -8.74 -13.20
N ASP A 265 10.34 -9.75 -12.91
CA ASP A 265 9.58 -10.48 -13.92
C ASP A 265 8.56 -9.61 -14.65
N ILE A 266 8.09 -8.54 -14.03
CA ILE A 266 7.20 -7.56 -14.66
C ILE A 266 8.01 -6.51 -15.39
N ARG A 267 9.02 -5.93 -14.72
CA ARG A 267 9.74 -4.76 -15.24
C ARG A 267 10.65 -5.06 -16.41
N GLU A 268 11.40 -6.17 -16.35
CA GLU A 268 12.41 -6.53 -17.35
C GLU A 268 11.88 -7.37 -18.51
N THR A 269 10.58 -7.71 -18.51
CA THR A 269 9.93 -8.51 -19.55
C THR A 269 8.95 -7.69 -20.40
N GLY A 270 8.34 -8.31 -21.39
CA GLY A 270 7.27 -7.71 -22.19
C GLY A 270 6.02 -7.31 -21.38
N GLN A 271 5.86 -7.79 -20.15
CA GLN A 271 4.73 -7.48 -19.27
C GLN A 271 4.65 -5.98 -18.97
N TRP A 272 5.79 -5.29 -18.76
CA TRP A 272 5.80 -3.86 -18.49
C TRP A 272 5.02 -3.04 -19.53
N LYS A 273 5.25 -3.30 -20.81
CA LYS A 273 4.55 -2.59 -21.90
C LYS A 273 3.04 -2.85 -21.92
N GLN A 274 2.60 -3.98 -21.40
CA GLN A 274 1.19 -4.37 -21.38
C GLN A 274 0.45 -3.76 -20.19
N HIS A 275 1.14 -3.61 -19.06
CA HIS A 275 0.53 -3.28 -17.77
C HIS A 275 0.87 -1.88 -17.25
N PHE A 276 1.89 -1.22 -17.81
CA PHE A 276 2.19 0.17 -17.48
C PHE A 276 1.40 1.13 -18.38
N ALA A 277 0.80 2.16 -17.75
CA ALA A 277 0.21 3.29 -18.44
C ALA A 277 0.54 4.60 -17.72
N ASN A 278 0.63 5.72 -18.47
CA ASN A 278 0.76 7.01 -17.82
C ASN A 278 -0.51 7.32 -17.01
N TYR A 279 -0.36 7.85 -15.79
CA TYR A 279 -1.49 8.15 -14.90
C TYR A 279 -2.61 8.99 -15.55
N LYS A 280 -2.29 9.84 -16.53
CA LYS A 280 -3.28 10.66 -17.28
C LYS A 280 -4.25 9.80 -18.09
N GLN A 281 -3.85 8.60 -18.46
CA GLN A 281 -4.70 7.67 -19.20
C GLN A 281 -5.83 7.11 -18.33
N PHE A 282 -5.68 7.08 -17.00
CA PHE A 282 -6.69 6.56 -16.09
C PHE A 282 -8.06 7.22 -16.28
N ILE A 283 -8.10 8.55 -16.39
CA ILE A 283 -9.34 9.31 -16.60
C ILE A 283 -10.01 8.91 -17.92
N SER A 284 -9.25 8.79 -19.00
CA SER A 284 -9.81 8.39 -20.29
C SER A 284 -10.29 6.95 -20.31
N ASP A 285 -9.57 6.04 -19.65
CA ASP A 285 -9.97 4.63 -19.54
C ASP A 285 -11.26 4.50 -18.70
N ALA A 286 -11.38 5.26 -17.60
CA ALA A 286 -12.60 5.31 -16.78
C ALA A 286 -13.80 5.87 -17.57
N ALA A 287 -13.60 6.96 -18.31
CA ALA A 287 -14.64 7.57 -19.11
C ALA A 287 -15.11 6.67 -20.26
N ALA A 288 -14.21 5.88 -20.85
CA ALA A 288 -14.48 5.01 -21.99
C ALA A 288 -14.96 3.60 -21.61
N ASP A 289 -15.14 3.27 -20.33
CA ASP A 289 -15.44 1.91 -19.83
C ASP A 289 -14.37 0.88 -20.24
N THR A 290 -13.10 1.27 -20.19
CA THR A 290 -11.95 0.44 -20.56
C THR A 290 -10.95 0.26 -19.41
N LEU A 291 -11.36 0.61 -18.18
CA LEU A 291 -10.55 0.31 -16.99
C LEU A 291 -10.32 -1.21 -16.89
N PRO A 292 -9.10 -1.64 -16.55
CA PRO A 292 -8.86 -3.05 -16.28
C PRO A 292 -9.58 -3.52 -15.01
N THR A 293 -9.57 -4.81 -14.76
CA THR A 293 -10.15 -5.40 -13.56
C THR A 293 -9.45 -4.89 -12.29
N VAL A 294 -8.12 -4.75 -12.31
CA VAL A 294 -7.37 -4.19 -11.19
C VAL A 294 -6.48 -3.04 -11.66
N SER A 295 -6.54 -1.93 -10.96
CA SER A 295 -5.75 -0.72 -11.25
C SER A 295 -4.99 -0.26 -10.01
N TRP A 296 -3.68 -0.08 -10.12
CA TRP A 296 -2.91 0.72 -9.16
C TRP A 296 -2.72 2.12 -9.73
N LEU A 297 -3.14 3.13 -9.00
CA LEU A 297 -3.05 4.51 -9.46
C LEU A 297 -2.08 5.29 -8.58
N VAL A 298 -0.93 5.61 -9.18
CA VAL A 298 0.17 6.34 -8.56
C VAL A 298 0.12 7.80 -8.99
N GLN A 299 0.16 8.69 -8.03
CA GLN A 299 0.05 10.14 -8.23
C GLN A 299 1.41 10.77 -8.61
N PRO A 300 1.39 11.91 -9.35
CA PRO A 300 2.56 12.77 -9.45
C PRO A 300 2.95 13.36 -8.08
N ALA A 301 4.25 13.54 -7.85
CA ALA A 301 4.79 13.98 -6.56
C ALA A 301 4.15 15.27 -6.03
N ASN A 302 3.87 16.24 -6.89
CA ASN A 302 3.29 17.54 -6.47
C ASN A 302 1.83 17.48 -6.02
N VAL A 303 1.17 16.33 -6.12
CA VAL A 303 -0.22 16.09 -5.69
C VAL A 303 -0.34 14.81 -4.86
N SER A 304 0.75 14.40 -4.23
CA SER A 304 0.85 13.13 -3.51
C SER A 304 0.30 13.17 -2.08
N ASP A 305 0.10 14.34 -1.51
CA ASP A 305 -0.14 14.62 -0.08
C ASP A 305 1.12 14.50 0.80
N HIS A 306 2.29 14.14 0.22
CA HIS A 306 3.55 14.18 0.96
C HIS A 306 3.68 15.51 1.72
N PRO A 307 4.17 15.53 2.96
CA PRO A 307 4.07 16.69 3.87
C PRO A 307 4.48 18.05 3.29
N ILE A 308 5.47 18.06 2.40
CA ILE A 308 5.98 19.25 1.73
C ILE A 308 5.17 19.68 0.50
N THR A 309 4.13 18.92 0.12
CA THR A 309 3.19 19.27 -0.95
C THR A 309 1.85 19.69 -0.37
N SER A 310 1.05 20.41 -1.19
CA SER A 310 -0.27 20.86 -0.76
C SER A 310 -1.26 19.69 -0.71
N VAL A 311 -1.81 19.41 0.49
CA VAL A 311 -2.88 18.41 0.65
C VAL A 311 -4.14 18.83 -0.11
N CYS A 312 -4.44 20.12 -0.17
CA CYS A 312 -5.54 20.64 -1.02
C CYS A 312 -5.36 20.26 -2.48
N ALA A 313 -4.14 20.39 -3.04
CA ALA A 313 -3.85 20.02 -4.42
C ALA A 313 -3.95 18.49 -4.62
N GLY A 314 -3.48 17.71 -3.66
CA GLY A 314 -3.59 16.26 -3.68
C GLY A 314 -5.03 15.77 -3.58
N GLU A 315 -5.84 16.36 -2.69
CA GLU A 315 -7.27 16.10 -2.59
C GLU A 315 -8.00 16.40 -3.91
N ASN A 316 -7.70 17.54 -4.54
CA ASN A 316 -8.28 17.91 -5.84
C ASN A 316 -7.92 16.92 -6.96
N TRP A 317 -6.67 16.45 -6.98
CA TRP A 317 -6.26 15.44 -7.94
C TRP A 317 -7.01 14.12 -7.71
N THR A 318 -7.15 13.70 -6.45
CA THR A 318 -7.90 12.50 -6.06
C THR A 318 -9.37 12.61 -6.46
N VAL A 319 -10.00 13.75 -6.20
CA VAL A 319 -11.38 14.04 -6.63
C VAL A 319 -11.54 13.91 -8.15
N GLN A 320 -10.58 14.40 -8.92
CA GLN A 320 -10.61 14.29 -10.37
C GLN A 320 -10.61 12.85 -10.84
N GLN A 321 -9.77 11.98 -10.24
CA GLN A 321 -9.70 10.56 -10.61
C GLN A 321 -11.00 9.83 -10.24
N ILE A 322 -11.50 10.03 -9.02
CA ILE A 322 -12.71 9.39 -8.53
C ILE A 322 -13.95 9.86 -9.32
N ASN A 323 -14.02 11.16 -9.64
CA ASN A 323 -15.10 11.69 -10.47
C ASN A 323 -15.15 11.05 -11.85
N ALA A 324 -14.01 10.74 -12.47
CA ALA A 324 -13.97 10.06 -13.77
C ALA A 324 -14.65 8.69 -13.72
N ILE A 325 -14.47 7.95 -12.63
CA ILE A 325 -15.17 6.68 -12.38
C ILE A 325 -16.67 6.93 -12.15
N MET A 326 -17.00 7.87 -11.26
CA MET A 326 -18.38 8.11 -10.82
C MET A 326 -19.28 8.71 -11.92
N GLN A 327 -18.71 9.45 -12.85
CA GLN A 327 -19.42 10.01 -14.00
C GLN A 327 -19.80 8.98 -15.05
N ASN A 328 -19.08 7.84 -15.10
CA ASN A 328 -19.47 6.69 -15.92
C ASN A 328 -20.26 5.69 -15.08
N LYS A 329 -21.57 5.67 -15.23
CA LYS A 329 -22.47 4.81 -14.43
C LYS A 329 -22.15 3.31 -14.57
N ALA A 330 -21.70 2.85 -15.73
CA ALA A 330 -21.37 1.45 -15.95
C ALA A 330 -20.14 1.05 -15.12
N VAL A 331 -19.11 1.89 -15.13
CA VAL A 331 -17.88 1.72 -14.33
C VAL A 331 -18.20 1.85 -12.86
N TRP A 332 -18.88 2.96 -12.44
CA TRP A 332 -19.22 3.19 -11.03
C TRP A 332 -19.95 2.01 -10.40
N ASN A 333 -20.99 1.49 -11.07
CA ASN A 333 -21.84 0.43 -10.53
C ASN A 333 -21.11 -0.91 -10.28
N SER A 334 -19.85 -1.02 -10.65
CA SER A 334 -19.07 -2.25 -10.48
C SER A 334 -17.66 -2.01 -9.94
N THR A 335 -17.40 -0.84 -9.32
CA THR A 335 -16.06 -0.46 -8.84
C THR A 335 -15.96 -0.46 -7.32
N ALA A 336 -14.84 -0.94 -6.80
CA ALA A 336 -14.37 -0.69 -5.44
C ALA A 336 -13.04 0.08 -5.49
N ILE A 337 -12.97 1.20 -4.77
CA ILE A 337 -11.77 2.05 -4.66
C ILE A 337 -11.29 1.98 -3.22
N PHE A 338 -10.00 1.69 -3.04
CA PHE A 338 -9.29 1.79 -1.77
C PHE A 338 -8.35 3.00 -1.85
N LEU A 339 -8.67 4.04 -1.10
CA LEU A 339 -7.85 5.25 -1.00
C LEU A 339 -7.16 5.25 0.36
N THR A 340 -5.84 5.11 0.35
CA THR A 340 -5.01 5.06 1.55
C THR A 340 -3.71 5.83 1.38
N TRP A 341 -2.88 5.88 2.41
CA TRP A 341 -1.55 6.49 2.46
C TRP A 341 -0.52 5.44 2.86
N ASP A 342 0.75 5.65 2.52
CA ASP A 342 1.81 4.63 2.54
C ASP A 342 2.50 4.44 3.89
N ASP A 343 2.82 5.53 4.60
CA ASP A 343 3.44 5.52 5.93
C ASP A 343 3.00 6.72 6.79
N PHE A 344 3.49 6.78 8.04
CA PHE A 344 3.02 7.75 9.03
C PHE A 344 3.52 9.20 8.82
N GLY A 345 4.56 9.42 7.99
CA GLY A 345 5.10 10.74 7.68
C GLY A 345 5.58 11.56 8.87
N GLY A 346 5.86 10.91 9.99
CA GLY A 346 6.22 11.60 11.25
C GLY A 346 5.04 12.17 12.03
N PHE A 347 3.79 11.98 11.57
CA PHE A 347 2.58 12.51 12.23
C PHE A 347 2.08 11.61 13.34
N TYR A 348 1.45 12.27 14.35
CA TYR A 348 0.87 11.64 15.52
C TYR A 348 -0.27 10.67 15.18
N ASP A 349 -0.27 9.55 15.88
CA ASP A 349 -1.42 8.66 16.05
C ASP A 349 -1.44 8.18 17.50
N HIS A 350 -2.62 8.15 18.12
CA HIS A 350 -2.73 7.81 19.53
C HIS A 350 -2.83 6.30 19.78
N VAL A 351 -3.19 5.51 18.75
CA VAL A 351 -3.39 4.08 18.91
C VAL A 351 -2.06 3.33 18.87
N VAL A 352 -1.77 2.61 19.94
CA VAL A 352 -0.61 1.72 20.00
C VAL A 352 -0.79 0.62 18.95
N PRO A 353 0.16 0.45 18.03
CA PRO A 353 0.08 -0.60 17.03
C PRO A 353 -0.13 -1.98 17.65
N PRO A 354 -1.04 -2.82 17.12
CA PRO A 354 -1.19 -4.17 17.59
C PRO A 354 0.03 -5.02 17.22
N LYS A 355 0.23 -6.11 17.93
CA LYS A 355 1.24 -7.09 17.54
C LYS A 355 0.96 -7.59 16.13
N GLY A 356 1.99 -7.73 15.33
CA GLY A 356 1.88 -8.28 13.99
C GLY A 356 1.39 -9.74 13.99
N PRO A 357 0.98 -10.25 12.84
CA PRO A 357 0.42 -11.59 12.70
C PRO A 357 1.43 -12.71 12.99
N ASN A 358 2.71 -12.41 13.05
CA ASN A 358 3.78 -13.33 13.44
C ASN A 358 4.96 -12.55 14.05
N ALA A 359 5.95 -13.28 14.61
CA ALA A 359 7.10 -12.66 15.29
C ALA A 359 8.06 -11.88 14.39
N LYS A 360 7.87 -11.90 13.07
CA LYS A 360 8.72 -11.19 12.11
C LYS A 360 8.13 -9.86 11.67
N ILE A 361 6.83 -9.66 11.91
CA ILE A 361 6.09 -8.52 11.40
C ILE A 361 5.45 -7.81 12.56
N GLU A 362 5.81 -6.57 12.71
CA GLU A 362 5.24 -5.67 13.68
C GLU A 362 4.52 -4.55 12.90
N TYR A 363 3.22 -4.40 13.14
CA TYR A 363 2.47 -3.29 12.57
C TYR A 363 3.04 -1.95 13.02
N ALA A 364 2.94 -0.95 12.14
CA ALA A 364 3.20 0.44 12.49
C ALA A 364 1.89 1.17 12.83
N PHE A 365 1.94 2.50 12.88
CA PHE A 365 0.79 3.34 13.23
C PHE A 365 -0.38 3.13 12.25
N ARG A 366 -1.52 3.72 12.56
CA ARG A 366 -2.69 3.62 11.68
C ARG A 366 -2.52 4.47 10.43
N ALA A 367 -2.83 3.84 9.29
CA ALA A 367 -3.04 4.53 8.04
C ALA A 367 -4.50 4.99 7.92
N PRO A 368 -4.79 6.15 7.31
CA PRO A 368 -6.13 6.43 6.86
C PRO A 368 -6.52 5.49 5.72
N LEU A 369 -7.77 5.05 5.69
CA LEU A 369 -8.32 4.30 4.57
C LEU A 369 -9.77 4.75 4.33
N ILE A 370 -10.11 5.05 3.09
CA ILE A 370 -11.49 5.28 2.67
C ILE A 370 -11.86 4.22 1.63
N ILE A 371 -12.90 3.45 1.90
CA ILE A 371 -13.44 2.44 0.97
C ILE A 371 -14.61 3.05 0.22
N ILE A 372 -14.43 3.36 -1.06
CA ILE A 372 -15.40 4.06 -1.90
C ILE A 372 -15.96 3.09 -2.92
N SER A 373 -17.23 2.75 -2.80
CA SER A 373 -17.90 1.80 -3.69
C SER A 373 -19.41 1.99 -3.62
N PRO A 374 -20.16 1.71 -4.70
CA PRO A 374 -21.62 1.66 -4.62
C PRO A 374 -22.12 0.57 -3.68
N TYR A 375 -21.26 -0.36 -3.28
CA TYR A 375 -21.56 -1.46 -2.36
C TYR A 375 -20.85 -1.33 -1.01
N ALA A 376 -20.08 -0.28 -0.77
CA ALA A 376 -19.60 0.04 0.58
C ALA A 376 -20.79 0.32 1.50
N LYS A 377 -20.71 -0.07 2.76
CA LYS A 377 -21.74 0.30 3.75
C LYS A 377 -21.77 1.82 3.89
N PRO A 378 -22.93 2.47 3.70
CA PRO A 378 -23.00 3.93 3.77
C PRO A 378 -22.85 4.42 5.21
N HIS A 379 -22.17 5.55 5.39
CA HIS A 379 -21.99 6.22 6.69
C HIS A 379 -21.44 5.29 7.78
N TYR A 380 -20.51 4.41 7.41
CA TYR A 380 -20.07 3.35 8.30
C TYR A 380 -18.61 3.55 8.72
N VAL A 381 -18.39 3.69 10.02
CA VAL A 381 -17.06 3.58 10.61
C VAL A 381 -16.82 2.09 10.92
N ASP A 382 -15.79 1.51 10.33
CA ASP A 382 -15.46 0.10 10.50
C ASP A 382 -14.28 -0.06 11.47
N HIS A 383 -14.56 -0.59 12.67
CA HIS A 383 -13.56 -0.83 13.71
C HIS A 383 -12.82 -2.16 13.57
N THR A 384 -12.98 -2.84 12.44
CA THR A 384 -12.25 -4.09 12.17
C THR A 384 -10.78 -3.79 11.87
N GLN A 385 -9.88 -4.58 12.47
CA GLN A 385 -8.45 -4.46 12.19
C GLN A 385 -8.12 -4.93 10.78
N TYR A 386 -7.48 -4.05 10.00
CA TYR A 386 -7.01 -4.28 8.64
C TYR A 386 -5.56 -3.82 8.48
N SER A 387 -4.95 -4.21 7.36
CA SER A 387 -3.65 -3.73 6.89
C SER A 387 -3.59 -3.85 5.35
N PHE A 388 -2.53 -3.40 4.71
CA PHE A 388 -2.38 -3.45 3.24
C PHE A 388 -2.64 -4.83 2.63
N PRO A 389 -2.17 -5.94 3.20
CA PRO A 389 -2.52 -7.27 2.75
C PRO A 389 -4.03 -7.56 2.74
N SER A 390 -4.84 -6.81 3.50
CA SER A 390 -6.31 -6.95 3.46
C SER A 390 -6.91 -6.51 2.13
N MET A 391 -6.34 -5.49 1.48
CA MET A 391 -6.77 -5.06 0.13
C MET A 391 -6.48 -6.14 -0.92
N LEU A 392 -5.32 -6.80 -0.80
CA LEU A 392 -4.96 -7.93 -1.66
C LEU A 392 -5.87 -9.13 -1.38
N LYS A 393 -6.16 -9.41 -0.10
CA LYS A 393 -7.11 -10.46 0.28
C LYS A 393 -8.51 -10.20 -0.26
N PHE A 394 -8.99 -8.97 -0.23
CA PHE A 394 -10.25 -8.58 -0.88
C PHE A 394 -10.19 -8.89 -2.38
N THR A 395 -9.11 -8.50 -3.06
CA THR A 395 -8.92 -8.73 -4.49
C THR A 395 -8.94 -10.23 -4.81
N GLU A 396 -8.22 -11.05 -4.05
CA GLU A 396 -8.22 -12.51 -4.18
C GLU A 396 -9.64 -13.09 -4.06
N LYS A 397 -10.36 -12.69 -3.02
CA LYS A 397 -11.71 -13.21 -2.74
C LYS A 397 -12.73 -12.79 -3.80
N VAL A 398 -12.68 -11.52 -4.23
CA VAL A 398 -13.57 -10.99 -5.26
C VAL A 398 -13.36 -11.68 -6.60
N LEU A 399 -12.11 -11.96 -6.96
CA LEU A 399 -11.74 -12.51 -8.26
C LEU A 399 -11.57 -14.04 -8.25
N GLY A 400 -11.72 -14.70 -7.09
CA GLY A 400 -11.52 -16.15 -6.96
C GLY A 400 -10.08 -16.60 -7.14
N LEU A 401 -9.11 -15.75 -6.75
CA LEU A 401 -7.69 -16.02 -6.87
C LEU A 401 -7.16 -16.83 -5.67
N PRO A 402 -6.10 -17.61 -5.83
CA PRO A 402 -5.36 -18.16 -4.70
C PRO A 402 -4.67 -17.05 -3.91
N SER A 403 -4.23 -17.34 -2.70
CA SER A 403 -3.41 -16.45 -1.89
C SER A 403 -2.02 -16.28 -2.49
N LEU A 404 -1.43 -15.09 -2.40
CA LEU A 404 -0.02 -14.83 -2.70
C LEU A 404 0.93 -15.63 -1.78
N GLY A 405 0.44 -16.05 -0.62
CA GLY A 405 1.22 -16.85 0.34
C GLY A 405 1.96 -16.03 1.39
N GLY A 406 1.88 -14.71 1.33
CA GLY A 406 2.41 -13.76 2.31
C GLY A 406 1.43 -13.48 3.45
N LEU A 407 1.40 -12.23 3.91
CA LEU A 407 0.49 -11.80 4.97
C LEU A 407 -1.00 -11.83 4.58
N ASP A 408 -1.30 -11.80 3.29
CA ASP A 408 -2.65 -11.94 2.72
C ASP A 408 -3.34 -13.23 3.18
N LYS A 409 -2.57 -14.29 3.42
CA LYS A 409 -3.11 -15.60 3.81
C LYS A 409 -4.02 -15.50 5.03
N ASN A 410 -3.63 -14.72 6.03
CA ASN A 410 -4.33 -14.57 7.30
C ASN A 410 -4.96 -13.17 7.46
N ALA A 411 -4.85 -12.30 6.46
CA ALA A 411 -5.46 -10.98 6.50
C ALA A 411 -6.99 -11.06 6.47
N SER A 412 -7.64 -10.07 7.04
CA SER A 412 -9.09 -9.88 6.89
C SER A 412 -9.43 -9.54 5.44
N ASP A 413 -10.52 -10.10 4.92
CA ASP A 413 -10.96 -9.91 3.53
C ASP A 413 -11.75 -8.62 3.28
N MET A 414 -11.92 -7.79 4.30
CA MET A 414 -12.63 -6.50 4.26
C MET A 414 -14.11 -6.58 3.86
N PHE A 415 -14.71 -7.77 3.74
CA PHE A 415 -16.13 -7.89 3.37
C PHE A 415 -17.07 -7.29 4.39
N ASN A 416 -16.61 -7.11 5.65
CA ASN A 416 -17.37 -6.38 6.65
C ASN A 416 -17.67 -4.92 6.26
N ALA A 417 -16.82 -4.31 5.46
CA ALA A 417 -17.00 -2.95 4.93
C ALA A 417 -18.05 -2.86 3.81
N PHE A 418 -18.51 -3.98 3.27
CA PHE A 418 -19.40 -4.03 2.11
C PHE A 418 -20.75 -4.65 2.42
N ASN A 419 -21.75 -4.29 1.60
CA ASN A 419 -23.04 -4.94 1.50
C ASN A 419 -23.40 -5.16 0.02
N PHE A 420 -23.01 -6.28 -0.54
CA PHE A 420 -23.26 -6.62 -1.96
C PHE A 420 -24.74 -6.87 -2.29
N LYS A 421 -25.63 -6.88 -1.29
CA LYS A 421 -27.07 -7.03 -1.47
C LYS A 421 -27.83 -5.70 -1.46
N GLN A 422 -27.17 -4.59 -1.14
CA GLN A 422 -27.79 -3.28 -1.16
C GLN A 422 -28.04 -2.79 -2.59
N GLN A 423 -28.97 -1.85 -2.73
CA GLN A 423 -29.03 -1.05 -3.97
C GLN A 423 -27.73 -0.24 -4.10
N PRO A 424 -27.13 -0.17 -5.30
CA PRO A 424 -25.93 0.61 -5.49
C PRO A 424 -26.09 2.05 -5.03
N LEU A 425 -25.16 2.53 -4.20
CA LEU A 425 -25.13 3.93 -3.81
C LEU A 425 -24.95 4.83 -5.04
N PRO A 426 -25.62 5.99 -5.07
CA PRO A 426 -25.44 6.93 -6.18
C PRO A 426 -23.99 7.44 -6.22
N PRO A 427 -23.50 7.89 -7.40
CA PRO A 427 -22.20 8.52 -7.51
C PRO A 427 -22.16 9.83 -6.72
N LEU A 428 -21.06 10.08 -6.01
CA LEU A 428 -20.78 11.33 -5.29
C LEU A 428 -19.74 12.14 -6.08
N VAL A 429 -20.19 12.90 -7.08
CA VAL A 429 -19.32 13.75 -7.87
C VAL A 429 -19.04 15.04 -7.11
N LEU A 430 -17.79 15.24 -6.69
CA LEU A 430 -17.36 16.38 -5.88
C LEU A 430 -16.71 17.48 -6.72
N GLN A 431 -16.75 18.71 -6.20
CA GLN A 431 -16.09 19.86 -6.81
C GLN A 431 -14.65 20.00 -6.27
N GLN A 432 -13.72 20.35 -7.15
CA GLN A 432 -12.39 20.74 -6.72
C GLN A 432 -12.44 22.07 -5.95
N ARG A 433 -11.54 22.19 -4.98
CA ARG A 433 -11.44 23.40 -4.14
C ARG A 433 -10.46 24.41 -4.74
N THR A 434 -10.58 25.65 -4.35
CA THR A 434 -9.52 26.65 -4.54
C THR A 434 -8.45 26.41 -3.49
N CYS A 435 -7.24 26.07 -3.94
CA CYS A 435 -6.11 25.80 -3.04
C CYS A 435 -5.27 27.05 -2.81
N PRO A 436 -4.56 27.15 -1.68
CA PRO A 436 -3.54 28.15 -1.45
C PRO A 436 -2.51 28.15 -2.58
N LYS A 437 -2.07 29.33 -2.98
CA LYS A 437 -1.00 29.48 -3.97
C LYS A 437 0.33 29.55 -3.24
N TYR A 438 1.21 28.59 -3.54
CA TYR A 438 2.58 28.60 -3.05
C TYR A 438 3.54 28.92 -4.19
N SER A 439 4.60 29.67 -3.90
CA SER A 439 5.76 29.69 -4.79
C SER A 439 6.33 28.27 -4.83
N ASP A 440 6.63 27.78 -6.03
CA ASP A 440 7.22 26.45 -6.21
C ASP A 440 8.47 26.32 -5.32
N PRO A 441 8.50 25.40 -4.35
CA PRO A 441 9.67 25.19 -3.48
C PRO A 441 10.83 24.54 -4.23
N GLY A 442 10.70 24.33 -5.56
CA GLY A 442 11.67 23.59 -6.35
C GLY A 442 11.58 22.11 -6.09
N LEU A 443 10.39 21.52 -6.25
CA LEU A 443 10.11 20.09 -6.09
C LEU A 443 11.10 19.16 -6.82
N SER A 444 11.83 19.69 -7.83
CA SER A 444 12.97 19.00 -8.45
C SER A 444 14.22 18.90 -7.58
N LYS A 445 14.25 19.51 -6.41
CA LYS A 445 15.37 19.52 -5.46
C LYS A 445 15.02 18.87 -4.12
N ILE A 446 13.82 18.31 -3.99
CA ILE A 446 13.39 17.66 -2.76
C ILE A 446 14.03 16.30 -2.71
N ASP A 447 14.69 16.04 -1.61
CA ASP A 447 15.08 14.71 -1.20
C ASP A 447 13.80 13.98 -0.80
N TRP A 448 13.42 12.98 -1.57
CA TRP A 448 12.28 12.12 -1.34
C TRP A 448 12.69 10.85 -0.54
N SER A 449 13.89 10.89 0.11
CA SER A 449 14.41 9.78 0.91
C SER A 449 13.68 9.61 2.23
#